data_bcaed9c52ce7bda0f22ada7191e6ffe9
#
_entry.id   bcaed9c52ce7bda0f22ada7191e6ffe9
#
_cell.length_a   1.000
_cell.length_b   1.000
_cell.length_c   1.000
_cell.angle_alpha   90.00
_cell.angle_beta   90.00
_cell.angle_gamma   90.00
#
_symmetry.space_group_name_H-M   'P 1'
#
loop_
_entity.id
_entity.type
_entity.pdbx_description
1 polymer ?
#
loop_
_entity_poly.entity_id
_entity_poly.type
_entity_poly.pdbx_seq_one_letter_code
_entity_poly.pdbx_strand_id
1 'polypeptide(L)'
;MFCHSIRSLFVATGLFAAGCAIATEQEVVYTARTGDTLIALEKRFLANPYVWKNLKTRNRIVDPMRIPVGTPVRIPVGWLRAEPLTARVVAMQGDVSMDGRALKLDSKVPAGALLRTGTGAFVTLQMPDESRLTVQPQSAARLEKLQSVIGFGGQQTEVFLEHGRVETTVTSQRGPAARYRVRTPTATVGVRGTEFRVGSDIVAQSSQAEVTGGEVRMSPTDAATPTALPAGYGVVAKAGAPIPPPRPLLPAPSLNGLPERFERVALRLPFAPVPAAVAYRAQVARDQAFTDVLEDGVFNTPEARFTGLPDGAYRLRVRAIDDAGLEGLDAERTFVLQARPEPPVALDIGRATLAWRRADEAASYRLQIVPQTPEASFAAPLADRRSDALTASPDLPPGDYRWRIASLRASGEQGPWSDTYPLVVRRTPGAASVTNYNRRLIFVWAGSAGQIYDVQLARDTAFSDLLVDQRIGEAALTVPEPTSGTYYFRLRSTDPDGGSSPWSGVQTLRSVFLLPAWSLSAPATPSP
;
A
#
# COMPACT_ATOMS: atom_id res chain seq x y z
N MET A 1 -5.62 -87.11 -25.60
CA MET A 1 -5.08 -87.88 -24.48
C MET A 1 -5.05 -86.98 -23.26
N PHE A 2 -5.81 -87.34 -22.27
CA PHE A 2 -6.12 -86.60 -21.04
C PHE A 2 -4.94 -86.35 -20.14
N CYS A 3 -4.85 -85.21 -19.47
CA CYS A 3 -4.46 -85.13 -18.08
C CYS A 3 -4.96 -83.84 -17.42
N HIS A 4 -5.92 -84.00 -16.49
CA HIS A 4 -6.44 -83.00 -15.56
C HIS A 4 -5.43 -82.77 -14.43
N SER A 5 -5.20 -81.52 -14.08
CA SER A 5 -4.59 -81.18 -12.75
C SER A 5 -5.41 -80.12 -12.08
N ILE A 6 -6.09 -80.54 -11.04
CA ILE A 6 -6.84 -79.73 -10.06
C ILE A 6 -5.82 -78.94 -9.23
N ARG A 7 -5.92 -77.61 -9.21
CA ARG A 7 -5.22 -76.77 -8.24
C ARG A 7 -6.23 -76.21 -7.23
N SER A 8 -6.05 -76.64 -6.01
CA SER A 8 -6.77 -76.23 -4.82
C SER A 8 -6.51 -74.73 -4.51
N LEU A 9 -7.59 -73.97 -4.35
CA LEU A 9 -7.59 -72.57 -3.97
C LEU A 9 -7.57 -72.50 -2.41
N PHE A 10 -6.44 -72.07 -1.83
CA PHE A 10 -6.35 -71.71 -0.42
C PHE A 10 -6.80 -70.25 -0.28
N VAL A 11 -7.97 -70.06 0.34
CA VAL A 11 -8.44 -68.76 0.81
C VAL A 11 -7.76 -68.45 2.14
N ALA A 12 -6.77 -67.60 2.14
CA ALA A 12 -6.19 -67.07 3.38
C ALA A 12 -7.05 -65.88 3.82
N THR A 13 -7.86 -66.11 4.84
CA THR A 13 -8.59 -65.07 5.58
C THR A 13 -7.59 -64.27 6.42
N GLY A 14 -7.10 -63.14 5.87
CA GLY A 14 -6.30 -62.18 6.62
C GLY A 14 -7.21 -61.39 7.58
N LEU A 15 -7.09 -61.66 8.90
CA LEU A 15 -7.63 -60.79 9.95
C LEU A 15 -6.87 -59.47 9.87
N PHE A 16 -7.47 -58.43 9.34
CA PHE A 16 -7.03 -57.04 9.53
C PHE A 16 -7.34 -56.66 10.97
N ALA A 17 -6.36 -56.73 11.86
CA ALA A 17 -6.40 -56.08 13.15
C ALA A 17 -6.36 -54.55 12.89
N ALA A 18 -7.51 -53.89 12.98
CA ALA A 18 -7.62 -52.45 13.04
C ALA A 18 -6.91 -52.02 14.35
N GLY A 19 -5.64 -51.70 14.23
CA GLY A 19 -4.89 -51.06 15.31
C GLY A 19 -5.47 -49.67 15.53
N CYS A 20 -6.31 -49.49 16.55
CA CYS A 20 -6.64 -48.19 17.09
C CYS A 20 -5.32 -47.51 17.46
N ALA A 21 -4.84 -46.57 16.62
CA ALA A 21 -3.75 -45.70 16.96
C ALA A 21 -4.23 -44.78 18.09
N ILE A 22 -3.94 -45.17 19.33
CA ILE A 22 -4.17 -44.32 20.49
C ILE A 22 -3.24 -43.14 20.34
N ALA A 23 -3.83 -41.95 20.08
CA ALA A 23 -3.11 -40.68 20.11
C ALA A 23 -2.32 -40.65 21.45
N THR A 24 -1.00 -40.63 21.37
CA THR A 24 -0.15 -40.63 22.57
C THR A 24 -0.40 -39.32 23.31
N GLU A 25 -1.18 -39.41 24.39
CA GLU A 25 -1.47 -38.27 25.26
C GLU A 25 -0.15 -37.75 25.81
N GLN A 26 0.18 -36.48 25.56
CA GLN A 26 1.44 -35.90 25.99
C GLN A 26 1.51 -35.89 27.51
N GLU A 27 2.63 -36.36 28.05
CA GLU A 27 2.91 -36.49 29.47
C GLU A 27 4.06 -35.58 29.91
N VAL A 28 3.99 -35.13 31.15
CA VAL A 28 5.14 -34.60 31.87
C VAL A 28 5.61 -35.68 32.85
N VAL A 29 6.90 -35.70 33.14
CA VAL A 29 7.48 -36.64 34.12
C VAL A 29 7.85 -35.86 35.37
N TYR A 30 7.23 -36.19 36.48
CA TYR A 30 7.60 -35.72 37.80
C TYR A 30 8.49 -36.74 38.50
N THR A 31 9.64 -36.34 38.96
CA THR A 31 10.51 -37.21 39.76
C THR A 31 10.14 -37.08 41.23
N ALA A 32 9.67 -38.16 41.83
CA ALA A 32 9.24 -38.20 43.23
C ALA A 32 10.35 -37.81 44.20
N ARG A 33 10.01 -37.00 45.18
CA ARG A 33 10.89 -36.47 46.22
C ARG A 33 10.57 -37.11 47.57
N THR A 34 11.45 -36.93 48.54
CA THR A 34 11.24 -37.40 49.91
C THR A 34 9.94 -36.85 50.49
N GLY A 35 9.07 -37.75 51.00
CA GLY A 35 7.79 -37.40 51.61
C GLY A 35 6.62 -37.23 50.60
N ASP A 36 6.83 -37.43 49.30
CA ASP A 36 5.75 -37.36 48.31
C ASP A 36 4.78 -38.53 48.46
N THR A 37 3.50 -38.23 48.41
CA THR A 37 2.38 -39.17 48.28
C THR A 37 1.54 -38.84 47.05
N LEU A 38 0.84 -39.84 46.50
CA LEU A 38 -0.04 -39.55 45.34
C LEU A 38 -1.16 -38.54 45.67
N ILE A 39 -1.64 -38.52 46.92
CA ILE A 39 -2.63 -37.54 47.40
C ILE A 39 -2.03 -36.12 47.41
N ALA A 40 -0.77 -36.00 47.86
CA ALA A 40 -0.07 -34.70 47.84
C ALA A 40 0.18 -34.24 46.41
N LEU A 41 0.55 -35.12 45.47
CA LEU A 41 0.71 -34.82 44.06
C LEU A 41 -0.60 -34.44 43.39
N GLU A 42 -1.73 -35.09 43.71
CA GLU A 42 -3.08 -34.69 43.26
C GLU A 42 -3.37 -33.25 43.68
N LYS A 43 -3.30 -32.96 44.99
CA LYS A 43 -3.58 -31.62 45.52
C LYS A 43 -2.69 -30.54 44.92
N ARG A 44 -1.46 -30.90 44.57
CA ARG A 44 -0.49 -29.95 44.02
C ARG A 44 -0.64 -29.72 42.54
N PHE A 45 -0.95 -30.75 41.73
CA PHE A 45 -0.81 -30.72 40.29
C PHE A 45 -2.09 -31.00 39.52
N LEU A 46 -3.04 -31.81 40.05
CA LEU A 46 -4.18 -32.23 39.24
C LEU A 46 -5.38 -31.30 39.32
N ALA A 47 -6.05 -31.15 38.15
CA ALA A 47 -7.34 -30.54 38.05
C ALA A 47 -8.46 -31.57 38.16
N ASN A 48 -9.63 -31.20 38.73
CA ASN A 48 -10.83 -32.04 38.66
C ASN A 48 -11.19 -32.40 37.21
N PRO A 49 -11.66 -33.63 36.94
CA PRO A 49 -12.04 -34.69 37.89
C PRO A 49 -10.91 -35.68 38.23
N TYR A 50 -9.68 -35.38 37.87
CA TYR A 50 -8.55 -36.32 38.07
C TYR A 50 -8.11 -36.38 39.52
N VAL A 51 -7.92 -37.61 40.02
CA VAL A 51 -7.55 -37.88 41.40
C VAL A 51 -6.33 -38.79 41.48
N TRP A 52 -5.74 -38.92 42.65
CA TRP A 52 -4.53 -39.77 42.89
C TRP A 52 -4.71 -41.20 42.38
N LYS A 53 -5.95 -41.77 42.37
CA LYS A 53 -6.23 -43.12 41.86
C LYS A 53 -5.89 -43.22 40.37
N ASN A 54 -6.12 -42.16 39.57
CA ASN A 54 -5.76 -42.13 38.17
C ASN A 54 -4.22 -42.20 38.00
N LEU A 55 -3.46 -41.45 38.85
CA LEU A 55 -2.00 -41.50 38.84
C LEU A 55 -1.49 -42.91 39.24
N LYS A 56 -2.10 -43.52 40.27
CA LYS A 56 -1.77 -44.87 40.72
C LYS A 56 -1.86 -45.87 39.57
N THR A 57 -2.99 -45.93 38.94
CA THR A 57 -3.28 -46.88 37.84
C THR A 57 -2.34 -46.66 36.66
N ARG A 58 -2.18 -45.42 36.23
CA ARG A 58 -1.35 -45.07 35.05
C ARG A 58 0.13 -45.39 35.28
N ASN A 59 0.63 -45.12 36.47
CA ASN A 59 2.05 -45.31 36.81
C ASN A 59 2.36 -46.65 37.48
N ARG A 60 1.36 -47.52 37.70
CA ARG A 60 1.47 -48.81 38.36
C ARG A 60 2.12 -48.70 39.74
N ILE A 61 1.81 -47.61 40.48
CA ILE A 61 2.35 -47.40 41.85
C ILE A 61 1.63 -48.30 42.83
N VAL A 62 2.40 -49.09 43.58
CA VAL A 62 1.86 -50.08 44.53
C VAL A 62 1.26 -49.37 45.73
N ASP A 63 2.07 -48.57 46.42
CA ASP A 63 1.66 -47.85 47.63
C ASP A 63 1.50 -46.35 47.35
N PRO A 64 0.25 -45.82 47.36
CA PRO A 64 -0.02 -44.39 47.10
C PRO A 64 0.49 -43.47 48.21
N MET A 65 0.75 -43.99 49.38
CA MET A 65 1.22 -43.22 50.55
C MET A 65 2.76 -43.20 50.65
N ARG A 66 3.47 -44.06 49.91
CA ARG A 66 4.92 -44.22 49.98
C ARG A 66 5.51 -44.40 48.57
N ILE A 67 5.82 -43.32 47.91
CA ILE A 67 6.47 -43.37 46.61
C ILE A 67 7.98 -43.35 46.82
N PRO A 68 8.75 -44.33 46.31
CA PRO A 68 10.21 -44.27 46.40
C PRO A 68 10.78 -43.00 45.76
N VAL A 69 11.75 -42.38 46.41
CA VAL A 69 12.46 -41.20 45.91
C VAL A 69 13.10 -41.53 44.56
N GLY A 70 12.98 -40.64 43.59
CA GLY A 70 13.49 -40.85 42.24
C GLY A 70 12.51 -41.56 41.30
N THR A 71 11.35 -42.05 41.79
CA THR A 71 10.35 -42.69 40.93
C THR A 71 9.82 -41.69 39.90
N PRO A 72 9.87 -42.00 38.57
CA PRO A 72 9.28 -41.16 37.54
C PRO A 72 7.75 -41.33 37.52
N VAL A 73 7.02 -40.28 37.90
CA VAL A 73 5.56 -40.26 37.84
C VAL A 73 5.15 -39.53 36.57
N ARG A 74 4.56 -40.24 35.63
CA ARG A 74 4.04 -39.70 34.35
C ARG A 74 2.65 -39.14 34.56
N ILE A 75 2.46 -37.86 34.22
CA ILE A 75 1.21 -37.14 34.39
C ILE A 75 0.80 -36.59 33.03
N PRO A 76 -0.37 -36.99 32.49
CA PRO A 76 -0.89 -36.40 31.28
C PRO A 76 -1.06 -34.88 31.44
N VAL A 77 -0.63 -34.13 30.44
CA VAL A 77 -0.68 -32.66 30.49
C VAL A 77 -2.13 -32.16 30.62
N GLY A 78 -3.10 -32.89 30.07
CA GLY A 78 -4.53 -32.58 30.20
C GLY A 78 -5.09 -32.74 31.62
N TRP A 79 -4.37 -33.44 32.53
CA TRP A 79 -4.80 -33.62 33.92
C TRP A 79 -4.26 -32.51 34.83
N LEU A 80 -3.32 -31.70 34.34
CA LEU A 80 -2.65 -30.70 35.16
C LEU A 80 -3.55 -29.49 35.42
N ARG A 81 -3.43 -28.93 36.57
CA ARG A 81 -4.03 -27.67 36.96
C ARG A 81 -3.37 -26.53 36.19
N ALA A 82 -4.18 -25.61 35.69
CA ALA A 82 -3.68 -24.46 34.97
C ALA A 82 -4.43 -23.17 35.40
N GLU A 83 -3.76 -22.06 35.31
CA GLU A 83 -4.31 -20.73 35.55
C GLU A 83 -4.59 -20.05 34.22
N PRO A 84 -5.77 -19.46 34.03
CA PRO A 84 -6.09 -18.73 32.82
C PRO A 84 -5.19 -17.49 32.69
N LEU A 85 -4.77 -17.22 31.46
CA LEU A 85 -4.01 -16.04 31.06
C LEU A 85 -4.84 -15.20 30.07
N THR A 86 -4.42 -13.97 29.84
CA THR A 86 -5.01 -13.10 28.81
C THR A 86 -3.93 -12.60 27.86
N ALA A 87 -4.25 -12.53 26.58
CA ALA A 87 -3.45 -11.81 25.59
C ALA A 87 -3.80 -10.31 25.63
N ARG A 88 -2.94 -9.49 25.05
CA ARG A 88 -3.14 -8.04 24.90
C ARG A 88 -3.13 -7.66 23.43
N VAL A 89 -4.03 -6.79 23.00
CA VAL A 89 -4.01 -6.16 21.67
C VAL A 89 -2.87 -5.14 21.64
N VAL A 90 -1.87 -5.36 20.80
CA VAL A 90 -0.70 -4.47 20.67
C VAL A 90 -0.72 -3.64 19.39
N ALA A 91 -1.48 -4.08 18.38
CA ALA A 91 -1.75 -3.30 17.18
C ALA A 91 -3.07 -3.74 16.56
N MET A 92 -3.75 -2.82 15.90
CA MET A 92 -4.97 -3.12 15.14
C MET A 92 -5.26 -1.99 14.15
N GLN A 93 -5.92 -2.34 13.07
CA GLN A 93 -6.42 -1.40 12.07
C GLN A 93 -7.74 -1.88 11.48
N GLY A 94 -8.56 -0.92 11.07
CA GLY A 94 -9.82 -1.19 10.41
C GLY A 94 -10.89 -1.75 11.35
N ASP A 95 -11.87 -2.44 10.77
CA ASP A 95 -13.00 -3.03 11.50
C ASP A 95 -12.60 -4.35 12.15
N VAL A 96 -12.37 -4.32 13.46
CA VAL A 96 -12.01 -5.48 14.27
C VAL A 96 -12.97 -5.63 15.43
N SER A 97 -13.50 -6.83 15.61
CA SER A 97 -14.41 -7.15 16.71
C SER A 97 -13.95 -8.35 17.54
N MET A 98 -14.32 -8.35 18.82
CA MET A 98 -14.20 -9.47 19.76
C MET A 98 -15.61 -9.81 20.28
N ASP A 99 -16.05 -11.04 20.02
CA ASP A 99 -17.40 -11.52 20.41
C ASP A 99 -18.52 -10.58 19.93
N GLY A 100 -18.39 -10.00 18.71
CA GLY A 100 -19.34 -9.10 18.09
C GLY A 100 -19.30 -7.65 18.61
N ARG A 101 -18.35 -7.30 19.47
CA ARG A 101 -18.12 -5.93 19.95
C ARG A 101 -16.83 -5.35 19.38
N ALA A 102 -16.85 -4.07 19.01
CA ALA A 102 -15.65 -3.40 18.52
C ALA A 102 -14.49 -3.49 19.52
N LEU A 103 -13.35 -3.91 19.02
CA LEU A 103 -12.12 -4.07 19.81
C LEU A 103 -11.39 -2.72 19.91
N LYS A 104 -10.54 -2.56 20.93
CA LYS A 104 -9.69 -1.38 21.11
C LYS A 104 -8.25 -1.81 21.36
N LEU A 105 -7.32 -0.91 21.06
CA LEU A 105 -5.92 -1.08 21.44
C LEU A 105 -5.81 -1.29 22.95
N ASP A 106 -4.82 -2.09 23.38
CA ASP A 106 -4.58 -2.48 24.78
C ASP A 106 -5.69 -3.34 25.44
N SER A 107 -6.74 -3.70 24.69
CA SER A 107 -7.77 -4.61 25.19
C SER A 107 -7.18 -5.96 25.62
N LYS A 108 -7.68 -6.53 26.71
CA LYS A 108 -7.36 -7.89 27.14
C LYS A 108 -8.25 -8.88 26.38
N VAL A 109 -7.63 -9.91 25.84
CA VAL A 109 -8.29 -10.99 25.10
C VAL A 109 -8.18 -12.28 25.91
N PRO A 110 -9.26 -12.75 26.55
CA PRO A 110 -9.26 -13.99 27.31
C PRO A 110 -9.36 -15.23 26.42
N ALA A 111 -9.09 -16.40 26.97
CA ALA A 111 -9.46 -17.65 26.32
C ALA A 111 -10.97 -17.73 26.07
N GLY A 112 -11.37 -18.32 24.95
CA GLY A 112 -12.75 -18.39 24.45
C GLY A 112 -13.12 -17.25 23.50
N ALA A 113 -12.43 -16.13 23.52
CA ALA A 113 -12.75 -14.96 22.70
C ALA A 113 -12.62 -15.24 21.18
N LEU A 114 -13.62 -14.81 20.41
CA LEU A 114 -13.64 -14.87 18.95
C LEU A 114 -13.30 -13.51 18.37
N LEU A 115 -12.20 -13.43 17.63
CA LEU A 115 -11.77 -12.25 16.90
C LEU A 115 -12.23 -12.33 15.45
N ARG A 116 -12.75 -11.22 14.90
CA ARG A 116 -13.12 -11.09 13.49
C ARG A 116 -12.52 -9.81 12.93
N THR A 117 -11.97 -9.91 11.74
CA THR A 117 -11.38 -8.79 10.99
C THR A 117 -12.14 -8.59 9.68
N GLY A 118 -12.41 -7.32 9.34
CA GLY A 118 -13.00 -6.91 8.06
C GLY A 118 -12.00 -6.84 6.92
N THR A 119 -12.42 -6.28 5.80
CA THR A 119 -11.54 -6.02 4.64
C THR A 119 -10.48 -4.99 5.01
N GLY A 120 -9.20 -5.29 4.73
CA GLY A 120 -8.07 -4.42 5.08
C GLY A 120 -7.84 -4.24 6.58
N ALA A 121 -8.57 -4.99 7.44
CA ALA A 121 -8.45 -4.91 8.88
C ALA A 121 -7.56 -6.04 9.41
N PHE A 122 -6.81 -5.76 10.46
CA PHE A 122 -6.01 -6.79 11.16
C PHE A 122 -5.92 -6.48 12.66
N VAL A 123 -5.56 -7.47 13.45
CA VAL A 123 -5.25 -7.33 14.87
C VAL A 123 -4.08 -8.21 15.26
N THR A 124 -3.14 -7.62 16.01
CA THR A 124 -1.99 -8.33 16.57
C THR A 124 -2.15 -8.47 18.09
N LEU A 125 -2.13 -9.71 18.54
CA LEU A 125 -2.12 -10.06 19.94
C LEU A 125 -0.70 -10.37 20.41
N GLN A 126 -0.35 -9.89 21.59
CA GLN A 126 0.84 -10.32 22.34
C GLN A 126 0.41 -11.23 23.49
N MET A 127 0.99 -12.42 23.53
CA MET A 127 0.78 -13.38 24.60
C MET A 127 1.72 -13.09 25.78
N PRO A 128 1.46 -13.60 27.01
CA PRO A 128 2.35 -13.40 28.16
C PRO A 128 3.77 -13.96 28.01
N ASP A 129 3.97 -14.93 27.11
CA ASP A 129 5.29 -15.48 26.74
C ASP A 129 5.97 -14.70 25.61
N GLU A 130 5.46 -13.51 25.28
CA GLU A 130 5.88 -12.62 24.21
C GLU A 130 5.65 -13.17 22.79
N SER A 131 5.04 -14.33 22.64
CA SER A 131 4.58 -14.81 21.34
C SER A 131 3.54 -13.84 20.75
N ARG A 132 3.57 -13.65 19.42
CA ARG A 132 2.65 -12.77 18.71
C ARG A 132 1.80 -13.56 17.74
N LEU A 133 0.53 -13.18 17.66
CA LEU A 133 -0.45 -13.68 16.71
C LEU A 133 -1.09 -12.50 15.99
N THR A 134 -0.90 -12.42 14.69
CA THR A 134 -1.60 -11.44 13.83
C THR A 134 -2.72 -12.15 13.08
N VAL A 135 -3.96 -11.75 13.33
CA VAL A 135 -5.13 -12.16 12.56
C VAL A 135 -5.23 -11.21 11.36
N GLN A 136 -5.10 -11.78 10.17
CA GLN A 136 -5.04 -11.07 8.89
C GLN A 136 -6.43 -10.59 8.44
N PRO A 137 -6.56 -9.78 7.37
CA PRO A 137 -7.86 -9.35 6.86
C PRO A 137 -8.82 -10.50 6.54
N GLN A 138 -10.13 -10.23 6.68
CA GLN A 138 -11.22 -11.16 6.35
C GLN A 138 -11.08 -12.51 7.05
N SER A 139 -10.74 -12.52 8.33
CA SER A 139 -10.44 -13.71 9.11
C SER A 139 -11.30 -13.80 10.36
N ALA A 140 -11.52 -15.03 10.82
CA ALA A 140 -12.14 -15.33 12.11
C ALA A 140 -11.27 -16.33 12.87
N ALA A 141 -10.76 -15.92 14.01
CA ALA A 141 -9.89 -16.71 14.86
C ALA A 141 -10.36 -16.68 16.31
N ARG A 142 -10.50 -17.85 16.93
CA ARG A 142 -10.87 -18.00 18.34
C ARG A 142 -9.64 -18.37 19.15
N LEU A 143 -9.37 -17.64 20.22
CA LEU A 143 -8.35 -18.00 21.21
C LEU A 143 -8.93 -19.08 22.14
N GLU A 144 -8.92 -20.35 21.73
CA GLU A 144 -9.59 -21.42 22.49
C GLU A 144 -8.96 -21.65 23.87
N LYS A 145 -7.63 -21.54 23.95
CA LYS A 145 -6.90 -21.78 25.18
C LYS A 145 -5.74 -20.79 25.32
N LEU A 146 -5.62 -20.21 26.49
CA LEU A 146 -4.45 -19.45 26.92
C LEU A 146 -4.32 -19.58 28.44
N GLN A 147 -3.36 -20.38 28.87
CA GLN A 147 -3.20 -20.72 30.28
C GLN A 147 -1.77 -21.11 30.65
N SER A 148 -1.39 -20.92 31.91
CA SER A 148 -0.12 -21.37 32.49
C SER A 148 -0.33 -22.65 33.27
N VAL A 149 0.54 -23.65 33.05
CA VAL A 149 0.45 -24.95 33.76
C VAL A 149 1.20 -24.90 35.09
N ILE A 150 0.50 -25.22 36.18
CA ILE A 150 1.06 -25.15 37.53
C ILE A 150 2.08 -26.26 37.75
N GLY A 151 3.24 -25.89 38.31
CA GLY A 151 4.27 -26.81 38.79
C GLY A 151 5.21 -27.40 37.75
N PHE A 152 4.88 -27.34 36.46
CA PHE A 152 5.72 -27.85 35.38
C PHE A 152 6.23 -26.78 34.44
N GLY A 153 5.74 -25.58 34.62
CA GLY A 153 6.05 -24.46 33.72
C GLY A 153 5.51 -24.67 32.32
N GLY A 154 5.43 -23.55 31.60
CA GLY A 154 4.99 -23.51 30.22
C GLY A 154 3.58 -22.99 30.03
N GLN A 155 3.43 -22.23 28.99
CA GLN A 155 2.16 -21.68 28.53
C GLN A 155 1.53 -22.65 27.53
N GLN A 156 0.22 -22.80 27.60
CA GLN A 156 -0.57 -23.49 26.58
C GLN A 156 -1.39 -22.48 25.84
N THR A 157 -1.15 -22.36 24.53
CA THR A 157 -1.89 -21.51 23.61
C THR A 157 -2.52 -22.38 22.53
N GLU A 158 -3.83 -22.24 22.35
CA GLU A 158 -4.58 -22.93 21.29
C GLU A 158 -5.48 -21.90 20.58
N VAL A 159 -5.27 -21.76 19.28
CA VAL A 159 -6.04 -20.85 18.41
C VAL A 159 -6.81 -21.70 17.41
N PHE A 160 -8.10 -21.45 17.27
CA PHE A 160 -8.93 -22.04 16.21
C PHE A 160 -9.17 -21.00 15.13
N LEU A 161 -8.61 -21.21 13.96
CA LEU A 161 -8.82 -20.40 12.78
C LEU A 161 -10.04 -20.94 12.02
N GLU A 162 -11.19 -20.29 12.17
CA GLU A 162 -12.41 -20.67 11.48
C GLU A 162 -12.23 -20.49 9.96
N HIS A 163 -11.78 -19.32 9.52
CA HIS A 163 -11.41 -19.01 8.13
C HIS A 163 -10.43 -17.84 8.07
N GLY A 164 -9.82 -17.63 6.90
CA GLY A 164 -8.86 -16.58 6.64
C GLY A 164 -7.44 -16.99 6.99
N ARG A 165 -6.63 -16.08 7.51
CA ARG A 165 -5.19 -16.31 7.75
C ARG A 165 -4.74 -15.74 9.10
N VAL A 166 -3.77 -16.41 9.68
CA VAL A 166 -3.00 -15.92 10.83
C VAL A 166 -1.50 -16.02 10.54
N GLU A 167 -0.76 -15.05 11.03
CA GLU A 167 0.70 -15.03 11.04
C GLU A 167 1.17 -15.06 12.49
N THR A 168 2.14 -15.90 12.79
CA THR A 168 2.52 -16.18 14.18
C THR A 168 4.02 -16.23 14.33
N THR A 169 4.54 -15.49 15.32
CA THR A 169 5.91 -15.59 15.81
C THR A 169 5.85 -16.15 17.23
N VAL A 170 6.25 -17.39 17.39
CA VAL A 170 6.24 -18.09 18.69
C VAL A 170 7.62 -18.05 19.29
N THR A 171 7.74 -17.51 20.50
CA THR A 171 8.97 -17.57 21.28
C THR A 171 9.30 -19.01 21.66
N SER A 172 10.60 -19.33 21.79
CA SER A 172 11.03 -20.67 22.19
C SER A 172 10.36 -21.11 23.48
N GLN A 173 9.52 -22.13 23.39
CA GLN A 173 8.67 -22.59 24.46
C GLN A 173 9.50 -23.25 25.55
N ARG A 174 9.42 -22.73 26.77
CA ARG A 174 10.12 -23.26 27.96
C ARG A 174 9.16 -24.09 28.81
N GLY A 175 9.66 -25.22 29.31
CA GLY A 175 8.91 -26.13 30.16
C GLY A 175 8.27 -27.32 29.42
N PRO A 176 8.15 -28.46 30.11
CA PRO A 176 7.68 -29.71 29.50
C PRO A 176 6.18 -29.70 29.16
N ALA A 177 5.40 -28.80 29.75
CA ALA A 177 3.96 -28.64 29.49
C ALA A 177 3.63 -27.54 28.46
N ALA A 178 4.65 -26.81 27.95
CA ALA A 178 4.47 -25.74 27.01
C ALA A 178 3.96 -26.23 25.65
N ARG A 179 2.98 -25.53 25.09
CA ARG A 179 2.37 -25.85 23.80
C ARG A 179 1.85 -24.61 23.10
N TYR A 180 2.08 -24.55 21.81
CA TYR A 180 1.39 -23.61 20.92
C TYR A 180 0.78 -24.39 19.75
N ARG A 181 -0.52 -24.21 19.50
CA ARG A 181 -1.26 -24.88 18.43
C ARG A 181 -2.16 -23.90 17.70
N VAL A 182 -2.19 -24.02 16.37
CA VAL A 182 -3.23 -23.43 15.53
C VAL A 182 -4.03 -24.56 14.93
N ARG A 183 -5.32 -24.57 15.18
CA ARG A 183 -6.28 -25.53 14.64
C ARG A 183 -7.10 -24.86 13.56
N THR A 184 -7.44 -25.63 12.56
CA THR A 184 -8.39 -25.27 11.51
C THR A 184 -9.43 -26.37 11.40
N PRO A 185 -10.51 -26.23 10.61
CA PRO A 185 -11.44 -27.32 10.36
C PRO A 185 -10.81 -28.58 9.77
N THR A 186 -9.67 -28.47 9.07
CA THR A 186 -9.07 -29.61 8.34
C THR A 186 -7.73 -30.09 8.91
N ALA A 187 -7.06 -29.29 9.73
CA ALA A 187 -5.73 -29.65 10.22
C ALA A 187 -5.40 -29.00 11.58
N THR A 188 -4.40 -29.58 12.25
CA THR A 188 -3.79 -29.02 13.45
C THR A 188 -2.29 -28.77 13.21
N VAL A 189 -1.85 -27.56 13.48
CA VAL A 189 -0.46 -27.11 13.37
C VAL A 189 0.10 -26.93 14.78
N GLY A 190 1.09 -27.72 15.16
CA GLY A 190 1.76 -27.65 16.45
C GLY A 190 3.20 -27.17 16.33
N VAL A 191 3.62 -26.28 17.23
CA VAL A 191 4.94 -25.64 17.17
C VAL A 191 5.63 -25.53 18.53
N ARG A 192 6.95 -25.29 18.50
CA ARG A 192 7.76 -25.10 19.71
C ARG A 192 8.82 -23.99 19.60
N GLY A 193 8.45 -22.86 19.00
CA GLY A 193 9.35 -21.72 18.76
C GLY A 193 9.68 -21.58 17.29
N THR A 194 8.78 -20.92 16.55
CA THR A 194 8.80 -20.87 15.08
C THR A 194 8.11 -19.61 14.57
N GLU A 195 8.45 -19.22 13.34
CA GLU A 195 7.72 -18.23 12.57
C GLU A 195 6.99 -18.96 11.44
N PHE A 196 5.66 -18.80 11.40
CA PHE A 196 4.83 -19.52 10.45
C PHE A 196 3.50 -18.81 10.20
N ARG A 197 2.86 -19.19 9.12
CA ARG A 197 1.54 -18.71 8.71
C ARG A 197 0.60 -19.90 8.56
N VAL A 198 -0.67 -19.69 8.89
CA VAL A 198 -1.73 -20.69 8.69
C VAL A 198 -2.89 -20.01 7.99
N GLY A 199 -3.36 -20.61 6.90
CA GLY A 199 -4.57 -20.25 6.20
C GLY A 199 -5.65 -21.32 6.38
N SER A 200 -6.93 -20.91 6.34
CA SER A 200 -8.10 -21.78 6.34
C SER A 200 -9.10 -21.28 5.32
N ASP A 201 -9.38 -22.09 4.32
CA ASP A 201 -10.40 -21.83 3.30
C ASP A 201 -11.57 -22.78 3.49
N ILE A 202 -12.70 -22.23 3.91
CA ILE A 202 -13.94 -23.01 4.16
C ILE A 202 -14.52 -23.51 2.84
N VAL A 203 -14.44 -22.73 1.76
CA VAL A 203 -15.02 -23.08 0.46
C VAL A 203 -14.23 -24.20 -0.19
N ALA A 204 -12.90 -24.06 -0.21
CA ALA A 204 -12.00 -25.09 -0.73
C ALA A 204 -11.82 -26.27 0.24
N GLN A 205 -12.37 -26.22 1.46
CA GLN A 205 -12.17 -27.19 2.53
C GLN A 205 -10.70 -27.55 2.71
N SER A 206 -9.86 -26.54 2.76
CA SER A 206 -8.41 -26.68 2.81
C SER A 206 -7.78 -25.81 3.88
N SER A 207 -6.60 -26.21 4.31
CA SER A 207 -5.76 -25.42 5.20
C SER A 207 -4.34 -25.39 4.69
N GLN A 208 -3.72 -24.24 4.84
CA GLN A 208 -2.35 -23.97 4.39
C GLN A 208 -1.47 -23.73 5.60
N ALA A 209 -0.23 -24.21 5.53
CA ALA A 209 0.80 -23.85 6.49
C ALA A 209 2.09 -23.51 5.73
N GLU A 210 2.67 -22.36 6.02
CA GLU A 210 3.97 -21.92 5.51
C GLU A 210 4.89 -21.65 6.70
N VAL A 211 6.13 -22.16 6.66
CA VAL A 211 7.12 -22.02 7.73
C VAL A 211 8.25 -21.12 7.23
N THR A 212 8.43 -19.97 7.88
CA THR A 212 9.51 -19.04 7.56
C THR A 212 10.72 -19.19 8.50
N GLY A 213 10.50 -19.72 9.73
CA GLY A 213 11.56 -19.97 10.69
C GLY A 213 11.27 -21.17 11.60
N GLY A 214 12.26 -22.03 11.84
CA GLY A 214 12.13 -23.20 12.69
C GLY A 214 11.49 -24.43 12.03
N GLU A 215 10.74 -25.22 12.79
CA GLU A 215 10.03 -26.43 12.33
C GLU A 215 8.62 -26.48 12.91
N VAL A 216 7.66 -26.83 12.09
CA VAL A 216 6.25 -27.00 12.43
C VAL A 216 5.83 -28.44 12.19
N ARG A 217 4.91 -28.95 12.98
CA ARG A 217 4.27 -30.26 12.76
C ARG A 217 2.80 -30.08 12.45
N MET A 218 2.39 -30.54 11.29
CA MET A 218 1.01 -30.49 10.84
C MET A 218 0.42 -31.89 10.78
N SER A 219 -0.78 -32.05 11.34
CA SER A 219 -1.55 -33.30 11.28
C SER A 219 -2.95 -33.01 10.78
N PRO A 220 -3.59 -33.90 10.02
CA PRO A 220 -5.03 -33.85 9.76
C PRO A 220 -5.80 -33.85 11.09
N THR A 221 -7.00 -33.29 11.10
CA THR A 221 -7.82 -33.20 12.33
C THR A 221 -8.10 -34.57 12.94
N ASP A 222 -8.24 -35.61 12.11
CA ASP A 222 -8.66 -36.95 12.51
C ASP A 222 -7.53 -38.02 12.46
N ALA A 223 -6.26 -37.62 12.28
CA ALA A 223 -5.14 -38.57 12.12
C ALA A 223 -4.01 -38.36 13.13
N ALA A 224 -3.35 -39.48 13.46
CA ALA A 224 -2.34 -39.52 14.53
C ALA A 224 -0.91 -39.15 14.05
N THR A 225 -0.61 -39.21 12.76
CA THR A 225 0.77 -39.06 12.29
C THR A 225 1.00 -37.63 11.74
N PRO A 226 1.79 -36.80 12.43
CA PRO A 226 2.11 -35.47 11.97
C PRO A 226 3.18 -35.48 10.87
N THR A 227 3.03 -34.59 9.89
CA THR A 227 4.05 -34.25 8.89
C THR A 227 4.91 -33.10 9.41
N ALA A 228 6.24 -33.24 9.38
CA ALA A 228 7.17 -32.18 9.73
C ALA A 228 7.35 -31.21 8.54
N LEU A 229 7.25 -29.91 8.81
CA LEU A 229 7.48 -28.83 7.87
C LEU A 229 8.67 -27.99 8.36
N PRO A 230 9.81 -28.07 7.70
CA PRO A 230 10.95 -27.21 8.03
C PRO A 230 10.77 -25.79 7.46
N ALA A 231 11.60 -24.86 7.93
CA ALA A 231 11.66 -23.51 7.38
C ALA A 231 11.91 -23.53 5.86
N GLY A 232 11.24 -22.61 5.14
CA GLY A 232 11.27 -22.52 3.69
C GLY A 232 10.30 -23.46 2.96
N TYR A 233 9.44 -24.17 3.69
CA TYR A 233 8.47 -25.10 3.11
C TYR A 233 7.03 -24.76 3.51
N GLY A 234 6.11 -25.13 2.64
CA GLY A 234 4.68 -25.03 2.86
C GLY A 234 3.93 -26.26 2.41
N VAL A 235 2.69 -26.38 2.85
CA VAL A 235 1.80 -27.48 2.47
C VAL A 235 0.34 -27.02 2.48
N VAL A 236 -0.47 -27.63 1.62
CA VAL A 236 -1.92 -27.45 1.59
C VAL A 236 -2.57 -28.78 1.97
N ALA A 237 -3.24 -28.82 3.12
CA ALA A 237 -4.02 -29.95 3.58
C ALA A 237 -5.48 -29.81 3.13
N LYS A 238 -6.08 -30.88 2.59
CA LYS A 238 -7.49 -30.94 2.23
C LYS A 238 -8.25 -31.84 3.20
N ALA A 239 -9.51 -31.50 3.45
CA ALA A 239 -10.38 -32.31 4.30
C ALA A 239 -10.47 -33.77 3.81
N GLY A 240 -10.35 -34.72 4.74
CA GLY A 240 -10.46 -36.15 4.44
C GLY A 240 -9.30 -36.75 3.64
N ALA A 241 -8.23 -36.00 3.37
CA ALA A 241 -7.06 -36.46 2.63
C ALA A 241 -5.80 -36.47 3.53
N PRO A 242 -4.84 -37.37 3.25
CA PRO A 242 -3.52 -37.30 3.87
C PRO A 242 -2.83 -35.96 3.52
N ILE A 243 -2.01 -35.44 4.44
CA ILE A 243 -1.18 -34.27 4.16
C ILE A 243 -0.14 -34.65 3.10
N PRO A 244 -0.07 -33.92 1.97
CA PRO A 244 0.94 -34.20 0.94
C PRO A 244 2.35 -33.85 1.45
N PRO A 245 3.40 -34.27 0.76
CA PRO A 245 4.77 -33.85 1.06
C PRO A 245 4.89 -32.31 1.00
N PRO A 246 5.65 -31.70 1.92
CA PRO A 246 5.91 -30.28 1.89
C PRO A 246 6.62 -29.86 0.59
N ARG A 247 6.25 -28.69 0.06
CA ARG A 247 6.87 -28.09 -1.13
C ARG A 247 7.69 -26.85 -0.75
N PRO A 248 8.79 -26.54 -1.43
CA PRO A 248 9.54 -25.32 -1.19
C PRO A 248 8.64 -24.09 -1.43
N LEU A 249 8.75 -23.10 -0.57
CA LEU A 249 8.13 -21.80 -0.76
C LEU A 249 8.85 -21.03 -1.87
N LEU A 250 8.12 -20.19 -2.60
CA LEU A 250 8.71 -19.32 -3.61
C LEU A 250 9.74 -18.38 -2.97
N PRO A 251 10.83 -18.05 -3.69
CA PRO A 251 11.84 -17.12 -3.16
C PRO A 251 11.27 -15.72 -2.99
N ALA A 252 11.92 -14.94 -2.15
CA ALA A 252 11.61 -13.54 -1.94
C ALA A 252 11.76 -12.73 -3.25
N PRO A 253 10.79 -11.87 -3.63
CA PRO A 253 10.94 -10.97 -4.76
C PRO A 253 12.11 -10.00 -4.56
N SER A 254 12.85 -9.67 -5.62
CA SER A 254 13.89 -8.65 -5.51
C SER A 254 13.29 -7.24 -5.49
N LEU A 255 13.58 -6.49 -4.44
CA LEU A 255 13.22 -5.08 -4.27
C LEU A 255 14.35 -4.12 -4.69
N ASN A 256 15.37 -4.65 -5.38
CA ASN A 256 16.46 -3.83 -5.90
C ASN A 256 15.90 -2.85 -6.95
N GLY A 257 16.34 -1.59 -6.85
CA GLY A 257 15.86 -0.53 -7.76
C GLY A 257 14.64 0.26 -7.26
N LEU A 258 13.99 -0.15 -6.16
CA LEU A 258 13.00 0.73 -5.50
C LEU A 258 13.69 2.00 -4.98
N PRO A 259 13.14 3.20 -5.27
CA PRO A 259 13.63 4.45 -4.69
C PRO A 259 13.57 4.41 -3.15
N GLU A 260 14.50 5.08 -2.51
CA GLU A 260 14.46 5.27 -1.05
C GLU A 260 13.39 6.29 -0.64
N ARG A 261 13.03 7.20 -1.57
CA ARG A 261 12.03 8.25 -1.36
C ARG A 261 10.99 8.23 -2.48
N PHE A 262 9.73 8.34 -2.08
CA PHE A 262 8.59 8.51 -2.98
C PHE A 262 7.98 9.89 -2.78
N GLU A 263 7.67 10.56 -3.89
CA GLU A 263 7.19 11.95 -3.93
C GLU A 263 5.76 12.06 -4.52
N ARG A 264 5.02 10.96 -4.55
CA ARG A 264 3.63 10.93 -5.04
C ARG A 264 2.76 10.18 -4.05
N VAL A 265 1.57 10.70 -3.76
CA VAL A 265 0.57 10.07 -2.88
C VAL A 265 0.08 8.73 -3.41
N ALA A 266 0.04 8.57 -4.74
CA ALA A 266 -0.20 7.30 -5.39
C ALA A 266 1.11 6.53 -5.52
N LEU A 267 1.36 5.66 -4.55
CA LEU A 267 2.55 4.82 -4.52
C LEU A 267 2.47 3.73 -5.58
N ARG A 268 3.54 3.60 -6.35
CA ARG A 268 3.81 2.47 -7.25
C ARG A 268 5.13 1.85 -6.82
N LEU A 269 5.07 0.60 -6.42
CA LEU A 269 6.17 -0.14 -5.83
C LEU A 269 6.48 -1.35 -6.73
N PRO A 270 7.25 -1.15 -7.82
CA PRO A 270 7.63 -2.24 -8.70
C PRO A 270 8.71 -3.12 -8.06
N PHE A 271 8.68 -4.41 -8.38
CA PHE A 271 9.67 -5.39 -7.95
C PHE A 271 9.90 -6.44 -9.04
N ALA A 272 10.97 -7.22 -8.92
CA ALA A 272 11.27 -8.23 -9.91
C ALA A 272 10.24 -9.38 -9.86
N PRO A 273 9.75 -9.88 -11.03
CA PRO A 273 8.85 -11.02 -11.06
C PRO A 273 9.56 -12.29 -10.55
N VAL A 274 8.80 -13.12 -9.83
CA VAL A 274 9.27 -14.42 -9.33
C VAL A 274 8.72 -15.52 -10.24
N PRO A 275 9.54 -16.43 -10.76
CA PRO A 275 9.06 -17.58 -11.54
C PRO A 275 8.01 -18.39 -10.76
N ALA A 276 6.98 -18.87 -11.45
CA ALA A 276 5.85 -19.62 -10.88
C ALA A 276 4.96 -18.84 -9.89
N ALA A 277 5.18 -17.55 -9.69
CA ALA A 277 4.24 -16.72 -8.95
C ALA A 277 3.02 -16.40 -9.81
N VAL A 278 1.83 -16.57 -9.22
CA VAL A 278 0.55 -16.18 -9.83
C VAL A 278 0.03 -14.86 -9.29
N ALA A 279 0.50 -14.47 -8.09
CA ALA A 279 0.17 -13.20 -7.45
C ALA A 279 1.27 -12.81 -6.45
N TYR A 280 1.13 -11.61 -5.89
CA TYR A 280 2.02 -11.07 -4.87
C TYR A 280 1.21 -10.42 -3.76
N ARG A 281 1.59 -10.67 -2.52
CA ARG A 281 1.09 -9.91 -1.38
C ARG A 281 2.09 -8.85 -1.01
N ALA A 282 1.64 -7.61 -0.88
CA ALA A 282 2.46 -6.50 -0.41
C ALA A 282 1.82 -5.84 0.80
N GLN A 283 2.64 -5.51 1.78
CA GLN A 283 2.23 -4.87 3.04
C GLN A 283 3.13 -3.68 3.32
N VAL A 284 2.54 -2.59 3.83
CA VAL A 284 3.28 -1.42 4.31
C VAL A 284 3.02 -1.26 5.80
N ALA A 285 4.10 -1.17 6.59
CA ALA A 285 4.04 -1.03 8.03
C ALA A 285 4.93 0.12 8.53
N ARG A 286 4.67 0.59 9.77
CA ARG A 286 5.54 1.55 10.44
C ARG A 286 6.70 0.89 11.17
N ASP A 287 6.53 -0.35 11.62
CA ASP A 287 7.49 -1.06 12.44
C ASP A 287 8.16 -2.24 11.71
N GLN A 288 9.31 -2.66 12.21
CA GLN A 288 10.09 -3.77 11.64
C GLN A 288 9.40 -5.12 11.79
N ALA A 289 8.61 -5.30 12.82
CA ALA A 289 7.94 -6.57 13.10
C ALA A 289 6.62 -6.74 12.34
N PHE A 290 6.23 -5.75 11.50
CA PHE A 290 4.95 -5.72 10.79
C PHE A 290 3.76 -5.95 11.71
N THR A 291 3.82 -5.37 12.91
CA THR A 291 2.72 -5.40 13.88
C THR A 291 1.77 -4.21 13.68
N ASP A 292 2.26 -3.08 13.13
CA ASP A 292 1.48 -1.89 12.76
C ASP A 292 1.43 -1.78 11.21
N VAL A 293 0.69 -2.70 10.59
CA VAL A 293 0.47 -2.71 9.13
C VAL A 293 -0.57 -1.65 8.78
N LEU A 294 -0.27 -0.78 7.84
CA LEU A 294 -1.15 0.29 7.37
C LEU A 294 -1.87 -0.07 6.09
N GLU A 295 -1.18 -0.78 5.21
CA GLU A 295 -1.70 -1.21 3.92
C GLU A 295 -1.38 -2.69 3.70
N ASP A 296 -2.33 -3.44 3.15
CA ASP A 296 -2.19 -4.84 2.78
C ASP A 296 -2.99 -5.10 1.50
N GLY A 297 -2.35 -5.68 0.50
CA GLY A 297 -2.99 -5.96 -0.78
C GLY A 297 -2.38 -7.14 -1.50
N VAL A 298 -3.21 -7.79 -2.34
CA VAL A 298 -2.77 -8.85 -3.26
C VAL A 298 -2.87 -8.33 -4.69
N PHE A 299 -1.80 -8.50 -5.45
CA PHE A 299 -1.61 -7.96 -6.79
C PHE A 299 -1.24 -9.07 -7.78
N ASN A 300 -1.87 -9.07 -8.95
CA ASN A 300 -1.59 -10.06 -10.00
C ASN A 300 -0.41 -9.66 -10.91
N THR A 301 0.23 -8.54 -10.62
CA THR A 301 1.39 -8.02 -11.34
C THR A 301 2.53 -7.78 -10.35
N PRO A 302 3.80 -7.77 -10.81
CA PRO A 302 4.94 -7.47 -9.94
C PRO A 302 5.07 -5.97 -9.63
N GLU A 303 3.95 -5.33 -9.28
CA GLU A 303 3.84 -3.94 -8.85
C GLU A 303 2.73 -3.82 -7.80
N ALA A 304 3.07 -3.37 -6.61
CA ALA A 304 2.08 -3.02 -5.60
C ALA A 304 1.69 -1.53 -5.74
N ARG A 305 0.41 -1.23 -5.50
CA ARG A 305 -0.15 0.12 -5.60
C ARG A 305 -0.93 0.44 -4.35
N PHE A 306 -0.54 1.53 -3.68
CA PHE A 306 -1.22 2.02 -2.49
C PHE A 306 -1.49 3.51 -2.60
N THR A 307 -2.54 3.96 -1.92
CA THR A 307 -2.92 5.37 -1.84
C THR A 307 -3.34 5.69 -0.40
N GLY A 308 -3.27 6.96 -0.03
CA GLY A 308 -3.80 7.38 1.29
C GLY A 308 -2.81 7.35 2.45
N LEU A 309 -1.60 6.84 2.27
CA LEU A 309 -0.58 6.92 3.31
C LEU A 309 -0.19 8.39 3.58
N PRO A 310 -0.07 8.84 4.84
CA PRO A 310 0.51 10.13 5.18
C PRO A 310 2.02 10.13 4.87
N ASP A 311 2.64 11.31 4.84
CA ASP A 311 4.10 11.41 4.73
C ASP A 311 4.75 10.79 5.96
N GLY A 312 5.86 10.05 5.75
CA GLY A 312 6.53 9.33 6.82
C GLY A 312 7.52 8.27 6.32
N ALA A 313 8.18 7.62 7.28
CA ALA A 313 9.05 6.48 7.02
C ALA A 313 8.27 5.18 7.19
N TYR A 314 8.47 4.25 6.26
CA TYR A 314 7.72 3.01 6.17
C TYR A 314 8.63 1.82 5.85
N ARG A 315 8.09 0.63 6.09
CA ARG A 315 8.62 -0.65 5.63
C ARG A 315 7.65 -1.29 4.66
N LEU A 316 8.19 -1.73 3.54
CA LEU A 316 7.50 -2.57 2.57
C LEU A 316 7.90 -4.01 2.80
N ARG A 317 6.94 -4.93 2.79
CA ARG A 317 7.15 -6.38 2.74
C ARG A 317 6.39 -6.93 1.54
N VAL A 318 7.06 -7.73 0.72
CA VAL A 318 6.46 -8.37 -0.47
C VAL A 318 6.75 -9.85 -0.46
N ARG A 319 5.76 -10.66 -0.84
CA ARG A 319 5.85 -12.12 -1.01
C ARG A 319 5.23 -12.52 -2.33
N ALA A 320 5.79 -13.54 -2.97
CA ALA A 320 5.18 -14.18 -4.12
C ALA A 320 4.16 -15.23 -3.64
N ILE A 321 3.08 -15.43 -4.38
CA ILE A 321 2.05 -16.44 -4.12
C ILE A 321 2.06 -17.44 -5.27
N ASP A 322 2.13 -18.74 -4.95
CA ASP A 322 2.15 -19.81 -5.93
C ASP A 322 0.74 -20.24 -6.37
N ASP A 323 0.66 -21.19 -7.28
CA ASP A 323 -0.58 -21.78 -7.83
C ASP A 323 -1.45 -22.50 -6.79
N ALA A 324 -0.87 -22.93 -5.67
CA ALA A 324 -1.57 -23.53 -4.55
C ALA A 324 -2.04 -22.50 -3.50
N GLY A 325 -1.71 -21.21 -3.69
CA GLY A 325 -2.02 -20.13 -2.77
C GLY A 325 -1.05 -20.03 -1.58
N LEU A 326 0.10 -20.73 -1.62
CA LEU A 326 1.12 -20.60 -0.60
C LEU A 326 1.90 -19.30 -0.79
N GLU A 327 2.04 -18.53 0.28
CA GLU A 327 2.86 -17.31 0.30
C GLU A 327 4.34 -17.68 0.50
N GLY A 328 5.19 -17.18 -0.38
CA GLY A 328 6.63 -17.39 -0.39
C GLY A 328 7.38 -16.67 0.72
N LEU A 329 8.69 -16.57 0.58
CA LEU A 329 9.58 -15.88 1.51
C LEU A 329 9.43 -14.37 1.39
N ASP A 330 9.68 -13.66 2.49
CA ASP A 330 9.52 -12.22 2.59
C ASP A 330 10.72 -11.47 1.99
N ALA A 331 10.44 -10.48 1.14
CA ALA A 331 11.38 -9.41 0.81
C ALA A 331 10.98 -8.16 1.57
N GLU A 332 11.94 -7.48 2.19
CA GLU A 332 11.67 -6.27 2.97
C GLU A 332 12.55 -5.11 2.51
N ARG A 333 12.00 -3.89 2.55
CA ARG A 333 12.72 -2.64 2.28
C ARG A 333 12.10 -1.47 3.03
N THR A 334 12.94 -0.56 3.47
CA THR A 334 12.51 0.74 4.02
C THR A 334 12.39 1.76 2.90
N PHE A 335 11.42 2.67 3.03
CA PHE A 335 11.27 3.82 2.16
C PHE A 335 10.67 5.01 2.93
N VAL A 336 10.79 6.19 2.36
CA VAL A 336 10.19 7.43 2.88
C VAL A 336 9.19 7.94 1.86
N LEU A 337 7.97 8.23 2.30
CA LEU A 337 6.98 8.98 1.54
C LEU A 337 7.06 10.45 1.96
N GLN A 338 7.31 11.33 0.99
CA GLN A 338 7.30 12.78 1.17
C GLN A 338 6.59 13.39 -0.05
N ALA A 339 5.29 13.32 -0.04
CA ALA A 339 4.43 13.65 -1.16
C ALA A 339 3.62 14.95 -0.96
N ARG A 340 3.63 15.52 0.25
CA ARG A 340 2.81 16.69 0.62
C ARG A 340 3.67 17.89 1.04
N PRO A 341 3.21 19.14 0.79
CA PRO A 341 2.00 19.46 0.02
C PRO A 341 2.15 19.03 -1.44
N GLU A 342 1.08 18.48 -2.03
CA GLU A 342 1.12 18.01 -3.41
C GLU A 342 1.43 19.15 -4.39
N PRO A 343 2.14 18.87 -5.50
CA PRO A 343 2.36 19.87 -6.52
C PRO A 343 1.03 20.27 -7.19
N PRO A 344 0.86 21.52 -7.60
CA PRO A 344 -0.35 21.93 -8.29
C PRO A 344 -0.46 21.32 -9.69
N VAL A 345 -1.68 21.14 -10.16
CA VAL A 345 -1.95 20.66 -11.52
C VAL A 345 -1.84 21.82 -12.49
N ALA A 346 -0.96 21.74 -13.49
CA ALA A 346 -0.87 22.70 -14.58
C ALA A 346 -2.14 22.68 -15.43
N LEU A 347 -2.67 23.86 -15.78
CA LEU A 347 -3.90 24.01 -16.56
C LEU A 347 -3.64 24.29 -18.04
N ASP A 348 -2.70 25.19 -18.33
CA ASP A 348 -2.38 25.62 -19.70
C ASP A 348 -0.93 25.27 -20.01
N ILE A 349 -0.72 24.13 -20.67
CA ILE A 349 0.62 23.68 -21.06
C ILE A 349 0.96 24.27 -22.44
N GLY A 350 2.15 24.86 -22.56
CA GLY A 350 2.69 25.36 -23.82
C GLY A 350 2.36 26.82 -24.17
N ARG A 351 1.62 27.56 -23.34
CA ARG A 351 1.36 28.99 -23.50
C ARG A 351 2.38 29.87 -22.79
N ALA A 352 2.56 31.08 -23.24
CA ALA A 352 3.46 32.06 -22.61
C ALA A 352 3.02 32.47 -21.19
N THR A 353 1.73 32.34 -20.87
CA THR A 353 1.19 32.48 -19.53
C THR A 353 0.98 31.09 -18.95
N LEU A 354 1.66 30.80 -17.86
CA LEU A 354 1.55 29.57 -17.09
C LEU A 354 0.38 29.71 -16.12
N ALA A 355 -0.43 28.67 -15.99
CA ALA A 355 -1.55 28.64 -15.06
C ALA A 355 -1.61 27.26 -14.37
N TRP A 356 -2.07 27.26 -13.13
CA TRP A 356 -2.23 26.01 -12.37
C TRP A 356 -3.42 26.09 -11.41
N ARG A 357 -3.91 24.93 -11.03
CA ARG A 357 -4.98 24.82 -10.04
C ARG A 357 -4.38 24.91 -8.63
N ARG A 358 -5.11 25.53 -7.72
CA ARG A 358 -4.73 25.56 -6.31
C ARG A 358 -4.58 24.12 -5.78
N ALA A 359 -3.46 23.83 -5.12
CA ALA A 359 -3.22 22.59 -4.40
C ALA A 359 -3.62 22.73 -2.94
N ASP A 360 -4.09 21.64 -2.36
CA ASP A 360 -4.39 21.60 -0.94
C ASP A 360 -3.12 21.84 -0.10
N GLU A 361 -3.27 22.42 1.08
CA GLU A 361 -2.18 22.79 2.00
C GLU A 361 -1.16 23.81 1.43
N ALA A 362 -1.31 24.28 0.18
CA ALA A 362 -0.41 25.25 -0.42
C ALA A 362 -0.79 26.68 -0.01
N ALA A 363 0.16 27.40 0.57
CA ALA A 363 0.08 28.84 0.82
C ALA A 363 0.70 29.65 -0.32
N SER A 364 1.71 29.10 -0.99
CA SER A 364 2.39 29.70 -2.14
C SER A 364 3.03 28.62 -3.01
N TYR A 365 3.63 29.04 -4.12
CA TYR A 365 4.21 28.14 -5.12
C TYR A 365 5.64 28.57 -5.46
N ARG A 366 6.48 27.60 -5.81
CA ARG A 366 7.80 27.84 -6.37
C ARG A 366 7.87 27.32 -7.79
N LEU A 367 8.15 28.21 -8.72
CA LEU A 367 8.23 27.94 -10.16
C LEU A 367 9.69 27.96 -10.60
N GLN A 368 10.13 26.93 -11.31
CA GLN A 368 11.44 26.88 -11.96
C GLN A 368 11.29 26.69 -13.46
N ILE A 369 12.14 27.41 -14.22
CA ILE A 369 12.17 27.36 -15.67
C ILE A 369 13.62 27.16 -16.12
N VAL A 370 13.81 26.25 -17.08
CA VAL A 370 15.10 25.99 -17.73
C VAL A 370 14.93 25.99 -19.24
N PRO A 371 15.97 26.34 -20.03
CA PRO A 371 15.97 26.13 -21.48
C PRO A 371 15.77 24.63 -21.82
N GLN A 372 15.21 24.36 -22.98
CA GLN A 372 15.05 22.98 -23.47
C GLN A 372 16.31 22.55 -24.25
N THR A 373 17.46 22.57 -23.59
CA THR A 373 18.74 22.09 -24.13
C THR A 373 19.23 20.90 -23.31
N PRO A 374 20.10 20.02 -23.86
CA PRO A 374 20.62 18.88 -23.14
C PRO A 374 21.39 19.23 -21.84
N GLU A 375 22.06 20.36 -21.82
CA GLU A 375 22.91 20.83 -20.71
C GLU A 375 22.09 21.52 -19.61
N ALA A 376 20.84 21.92 -19.91
CA ALA A 376 20.00 22.66 -18.97
C ALA A 376 19.50 21.75 -17.83
N SER A 377 19.72 22.19 -16.61
CA SER A 377 19.35 21.47 -15.40
C SER A 377 18.56 22.34 -14.44
N PHE A 378 17.58 21.73 -13.77
CA PHE A 378 16.85 22.37 -12.68
C PHE A 378 17.71 22.60 -11.41
N ALA A 379 18.95 22.11 -11.37
CA ALA A 379 19.90 22.47 -10.33
C ALA A 379 20.41 23.93 -10.47
N ALA A 380 20.42 24.45 -11.73
CA ALA A 380 20.75 25.85 -12.05
C ALA A 380 19.69 26.44 -12.99
N PRO A 381 18.48 26.75 -12.48
CA PRO A 381 17.39 27.21 -13.32
C PRO A 381 17.62 28.62 -13.83
N LEU A 382 17.15 28.91 -15.05
CA LEU A 382 17.14 30.27 -15.62
C LEU A 382 16.24 31.22 -14.81
N ALA A 383 15.12 30.71 -14.33
CA ALA A 383 14.23 31.42 -13.42
C ALA A 383 13.83 30.52 -12.25
N ASP A 384 13.87 31.05 -11.03
CA ASP A 384 13.42 30.43 -9.79
C ASP A 384 12.63 31.49 -9.02
N ARG A 385 11.31 31.38 -8.99
CA ARG A 385 10.40 32.40 -8.47
C ARG A 385 9.40 31.79 -7.49
N ARG A 386 9.08 32.52 -6.42
CA ARG A 386 7.98 32.23 -5.52
C ARG A 386 6.81 33.17 -5.82
N SER A 387 5.59 32.65 -5.76
CA SER A 387 4.35 33.39 -6.01
C SER A 387 3.21 32.77 -5.21
N ASP A 388 2.28 33.60 -4.76
CA ASP A 388 0.98 33.22 -4.20
C ASP A 388 -0.13 33.20 -5.27
N ALA A 389 0.15 33.77 -6.46
CA ALA A 389 -0.76 33.76 -7.60
C ALA A 389 -0.87 32.36 -8.22
N LEU A 390 -1.97 32.12 -8.91
CA LEU A 390 -2.24 30.88 -9.66
C LEU A 390 -1.83 30.97 -11.14
N THR A 391 -1.18 32.06 -11.51
CA THR A 391 -0.67 32.31 -12.87
C THR A 391 0.71 32.95 -12.81
N ALA A 392 1.49 32.75 -13.86
CA ALA A 392 2.76 33.46 -14.07
C ALA A 392 2.96 33.74 -15.55
N SER A 393 3.45 34.95 -15.85
CA SER A 393 3.89 35.35 -17.21
C SER A 393 5.38 35.65 -17.11
N PRO A 394 6.26 34.64 -17.29
CA PRO A 394 7.68 34.87 -17.21
C PRO A 394 8.17 35.73 -18.39
N ASP A 395 8.96 36.75 -18.08
CA ASP A 395 9.64 37.56 -19.10
C ASP A 395 10.91 36.81 -19.55
N LEU A 396 10.77 36.10 -20.66
CA LEU A 396 11.81 35.22 -21.21
C LEU A 396 12.07 35.57 -22.68
N PRO A 397 13.31 35.47 -23.16
CA PRO A 397 13.63 35.52 -24.56
C PRO A 397 12.83 34.48 -25.37
N PRO A 398 12.58 34.71 -26.65
CA PRO A 398 11.99 33.69 -27.53
C PRO A 398 12.83 32.42 -27.53
N GLY A 399 12.17 31.26 -27.35
CA GLY A 399 12.84 29.96 -27.24
C GLY A 399 11.93 28.88 -26.67
N ASP A 400 12.47 27.67 -26.61
CA ASP A 400 11.81 26.51 -26.03
C ASP A 400 12.38 26.26 -24.64
N TYR A 401 11.50 26.06 -23.66
CA TYR A 401 11.80 25.90 -22.25
C TYR A 401 11.06 24.71 -21.65
N ARG A 402 11.50 24.31 -20.49
CA ARG A 402 10.79 23.37 -19.60
C ARG A 402 10.58 24.05 -18.26
N TRP A 403 9.44 23.82 -17.66
CA TRP A 403 9.13 24.35 -16.34
C TRP A 403 8.55 23.28 -15.42
N ARG A 404 8.70 23.50 -14.11
CA ARG A 404 8.10 22.70 -13.05
C ARG A 404 7.68 23.61 -11.91
N ILE A 405 6.76 23.12 -11.08
CA ILE A 405 6.19 23.89 -9.98
C ILE A 405 6.04 23.02 -8.74
N ALA A 406 6.29 23.60 -7.56
CA ALA A 406 6.09 22.96 -6.28
C ALA A 406 5.20 23.82 -5.40
N SER A 407 4.42 23.19 -4.54
CA SER A 407 3.65 23.85 -3.49
C SER A 407 4.51 24.12 -2.26
N LEU A 408 4.26 25.24 -1.58
CA LEU A 408 4.90 25.58 -0.30
C LEU A 408 3.80 25.78 0.75
N ARG A 409 3.99 25.21 1.93
CA ARG A 409 3.16 25.50 3.11
C ARG A 409 3.42 26.90 3.66
N ALA A 410 2.54 27.39 4.52
CA ALA A 410 2.75 28.65 5.24
C ALA A 410 4.02 28.66 6.13
N SER A 411 4.50 27.48 6.55
CA SER A 411 5.77 27.28 7.25
C SER A 411 7.00 27.51 6.37
N GLY A 412 6.81 27.58 5.03
CA GLY A 412 7.90 27.61 4.05
C GLY A 412 8.39 26.23 3.61
N GLU A 413 7.85 25.14 4.18
CA GLU A 413 8.16 23.78 3.76
C GLU A 413 7.70 23.56 2.32
N GLN A 414 8.62 23.05 1.49
CA GLN A 414 8.36 22.77 0.08
C GLN A 414 8.01 21.29 -0.10
N GLY A 415 6.90 21.03 -0.79
CA GLY A 415 6.55 19.71 -1.28
C GLY A 415 7.34 19.30 -2.53
N PRO A 416 7.02 18.13 -3.09
CA PRO A 416 7.67 17.65 -4.29
C PRO A 416 7.39 18.56 -5.50
N TRP A 417 8.27 18.46 -6.48
CA TRP A 417 8.07 19.10 -7.77
C TRP A 417 7.00 18.38 -8.59
N SER A 418 6.26 19.14 -9.40
CA SER A 418 5.41 18.58 -10.46
C SER A 418 6.24 17.83 -11.49
N ASP A 419 5.55 17.13 -12.40
CA ASP A 419 6.15 16.74 -13.66
C ASP A 419 6.66 17.96 -14.40
N THR A 420 7.56 17.74 -15.36
CA THR A 420 8.13 18.81 -16.17
C THR A 420 7.25 19.06 -17.38
N TYR A 421 6.87 20.31 -17.61
CA TYR A 421 6.01 20.73 -18.71
C TYR A 421 6.79 21.56 -19.74
N PRO A 422 6.47 21.50 -21.03
CA PRO A 422 7.04 22.36 -22.05
C PRO A 422 6.49 23.79 -21.92
N LEU A 423 7.33 24.77 -22.25
CA LEU A 423 6.96 26.18 -22.39
C LEU A 423 7.63 26.71 -23.63
N VAL A 424 6.84 27.23 -24.55
CA VAL A 424 7.33 27.82 -25.78
C VAL A 424 7.06 29.32 -25.77
N VAL A 425 8.12 30.12 -25.81
CA VAL A 425 8.04 31.57 -25.91
C VAL A 425 8.33 31.97 -27.34
N ARG A 426 7.35 32.52 -28.05
CA ARG A 426 7.48 32.92 -29.43
C ARG A 426 7.95 34.38 -29.52
N ARG A 427 8.59 34.72 -30.65
CA ARG A 427 9.02 36.09 -30.94
C ARG A 427 7.78 36.97 -31.04
N THR A 428 7.81 38.10 -30.34
CA THR A 428 6.77 39.13 -30.44
C THR A 428 6.70 39.66 -31.84
N PRO A 429 5.52 39.82 -32.45
CA PRO A 429 5.40 40.46 -33.73
C PRO A 429 5.95 41.90 -33.72
N GLY A 430 6.58 42.30 -34.80
CA GLY A 430 7.06 43.67 -34.96
C GLY A 430 5.93 44.69 -34.98
N ALA A 431 6.29 45.96 -34.94
CA ALA A 431 5.33 47.04 -35.04
C ALA A 431 4.58 46.99 -36.40
N ALA A 432 3.29 47.28 -36.38
CA ALA A 432 2.51 47.37 -37.59
C ALA A 432 2.79 48.71 -38.29
N SER A 433 2.96 48.69 -39.63
CA SER A 433 2.85 49.89 -40.47
C SER A 433 1.38 50.30 -40.57
N VAL A 434 1.08 51.59 -40.39
CA VAL A 434 -0.28 52.09 -40.43
C VAL A 434 -0.41 53.11 -41.55
N THR A 435 -1.34 52.88 -42.45
CA THR A 435 -1.65 53.79 -43.55
C THR A 435 -3.11 54.18 -43.48
N ASN A 436 -3.42 55.48 -43.70
CA ASN A 436 -4.79 55.97 -43.85
C ASN A 436 -5.10 56.09 -45.35
N TYR A 437 -6.07 55.35 -45.82
CA TYR A 437 -6.54 55.40 -47.22
C TYR A 437 -8.08 55.34 -47.28
N ASN A 438 -8.66 56.31 -47.89
CA ASN A 438 -10.12 56.44 -48.09
C ASN A 438 -10.90 56.25 -46.76
N ARG A 439 -10.50 56.94 -45.70
CA ARG A 439 -11.15 56.91 -44.39
C ARG A 439 -11.11 55.49 -43.76
N ARG A 440 -10.05 54.73 -44.03
CA ARG A 440 -9.74 53.43 -43.41
C ARG A 440 -8.31 53.46 -42.96
N LEU A 441 -8.09 52.91 -41.75
CA LEU A 441 -6.77 52.62 -41.28
C LEU A 441 -6.42 51.18 -41.68
N ILE A 442 -5.31 51.03 -42.37
CA ILE A 442 -4.75 49.75 -42.81
C ILE A 442 -3.49 49.50 -42.00
N PHE A 443 -3.52 48.47 -41.19
CA PHE A 443 -2.39 47.98 -40.41
C PHE A 443 -1.78 46.79 -41.15
N VAL A 444 -0.47 46.78 -41.32
CA VAL A 444 0.28 45.69 -41.95
C VAL A 444 1.50 45.40 -41.11
N TRP A 445 1.72 44.16 -40.81
CA TRP A 445 2.91 43.73 -40.04
C TRP A 445 3.59 42.54 -40.69
N ALA A 446 4.82 42.23 -40.24
CA ALA A 446 5.55 41.07 -40.70
C ALA A 446 4.94 39.81 -40.06
N GLY A 447 4.59 38.82 -40.89
CA GLY A 447 4.00 37.57 -40.47
C GLY A 447 4.64 36.37 -41.19
N SER A 448 4.36 35.14 -40.68
CA SER A 448 4.74 33.88 -41.30
C SER A 448 3.50 33.10 -41.76
N ALA A 449 3.66 32.24 -42.75
CA ALA A 449 2.56 31.42 -43.27
C ALA A 449 1.93 30.56 -42.15
N GLY A 450 0.60 30.55 -42.07
CA GLY A 450 -0.16 29.77 -41.12
C GLY A 450 -0.27 30.37 -39.72
N GLN A 451 0.34 31.53 -39.46
CA GLN A 451 0.12 32.25 -38.19
C GLN A 451 -1.27 32.87 -38.12
N ILE A 452 -1.82 32.86 -36.91
CA ILE A 452 -3.06 33.56 -36.54
C ILE A 452 -2.70 34.70 -35.61
N TYR A 453 -3.38 35.85 -35.76
CA TYR A 453 -3.11 37.04 -34.98
C TYR A 453 -4.33 37.44 -34.16
N ASP A 454 -4.11 37.67 -32.86
CA ASP A 454 -5.07 38.41 -32.03
C ASP A 454 -4.66 39.90 -32.09
N VAL A 455 -5.58 40.77 -32.51
CA VAL A 455 -5.32 42.19 -32.70
C VAL A 455 -6.31 43.02 -31.89
N GLN A 456 -5.80 44.03 -31.21
CA GLN A 456 -6.61 44.92 -30.38
C GLN A 456 -6.30 46.39 -30.71
N LEU A 457 -7.39 47.20 -30.86
CA LEU A 457 -7.35 48.63 -30.94
C LEU A 457 -8.24 49.20 -29.82
N ALA A 458 -7.71 50.09 -29.00
CA ALA A 458 -8.40 50.63 -27.83
C ALA A 458 -8.28 52.15 -27.73
N ARG A 459 -9.16 52.79 -26.94
CA ARG A 459 -9.07 54.20 -26.58
C ARG A 459 -8.20 54.48 -25.38
N ASP A 460 -7.81 53.44 -24.64
CA ASP A 460 -6.99 53.54 -23.44
C ASP A 460 -5.77 52.60 -23.49
N THR A 461 -4.73 52.89 -22.71
CA THR A 461 -3.50 52.10 -22.66
C THR A 461 -3.66 50.79 -21.93
N ALA A 462 -4.74 50.61 -21.16
CA ALA A 462 -5.04 49.36 -20.44
C ALA A 462 -5.82 48.37 -21.29
N PHE A 463 -6.28 48.81 -22.50
CA PHE A 463 -7.11 48.00 -23.39
C PHE A 463 -8.44 47.56 -22.76
N SER A 464 -9.04 48.43 -21.94
CA SER A 464 -10.35 48.23 -21.33
C SER A 464 -11.51 48.75 -22.20
N ASP A 465 -11.28 49.80 -23.00
CA ASP A 465 -12.23 50.36 -23.98
C ASP A 465 -11.79 49.96 -25.40
N LEU A 466 -12.17 48.74 -25.80
CA LEU A 466 -11.80 48.15 -27.08
C LEU A 466 -12.70 48.63 -28.21
N LEU A 467 -12.10 49.12 -29.29
CA LEU A 467 -12.75 49.39 -30.57
C LEU A 467 -12.70 48.18 -31.49
N VAL A 468 -11.61 47.42 -31.42
CA VAL A 468 -11.38 46.19 -32.18
C VAL A 468 -10.78 45.16 -31.25
N ASP A 469 -11.36 43.97 -31.28
CA ASP A 469 -10.81 42.75 -30.67
C ASP A 469 -11.10 41.61 -31.63
N GLN A 470 -10.13 41.25 -32.47
CA GLN A 470 -10.33 40.27 -33.53
C GLN A 470 -9.18 39.24 -33.59
N ARG A 471 -9.55 38.04 -34.00
CA ARG A 471 -8.63 36.98 -34.35
C ARG A 471 -8.66 36.74 -35.85
N ILE A 472 -7.51 36.93 -36.50
CA ILE A 472 -7.41 36.91 -37.97
C ILE A 472 -6.22 36.06 -38.44
N GLY A 473 -6.34 35.46 -39.63
CA GLY A 473 -5.27 34.64 -40.23
C GLY A 473 -4.35 35.42 -41.18
N GLU A 474 -4.63 36.71 -41.42
CA GLU A 474 -3.83 37.56 -42.32
C GLU A 474 -2.96 38.52 -41.49
N ALA A 475 -1.77 38.84 -41.99
CA ALA A 475 -0.86 39.80 -41.36
C ALA A 475 -1.26 41.26 -41.68
N ALA A 476 -2.54 41.50 -41.79
CA ALA A 476 -3.12 42.83 -42.09
C ALA A 476 -4.50 42.99 -41.45
N LEU A 477 -4.81 44.21 -41.00
CA LEU A 477 -6.13 44.60 -40.48
C LEU A 477 -6.57 45.89 -41.13
N THR A 478 -7.80 45.92 -41.61
CA THR A 478 -8.41 47.16 -42.13
C THR A 478 -9.63 47.53 -41.30
N VAL A 479 -9.62 48.69 -40.70
CA VAL A 479 -10.75 49.22 -39.90
C VAL A 479 -11.19 50.59 -40.40
N PRO A 480 -12.46 50.98 -40.23
CA PRO A 480 -12.87 52.34 -40.45
C PRO A 480 -12.01 53.30 -39.61
N GLU A 481 -11.70 54.49 -40.18
CA GLU A 481 -11.01 55.54 -39.45
C GLU A 481 -11.85 55.97 -38.24
N PRO A 482 -11.34 55.83 -37.02
CA PRO A 482 -12.09 56.26 -35.85
C PRO A 482 -12.16 57.79 -35.76
N THR A 483 -13.02 58.33 -34.91
CA THR A 483 -13.14 59.76 -34.63
C THR A 483 -11.81 60.37 -34.20
N SER A 484 -11.69 61.72 -34.29
CA SER A 484 -10.47 62.37 -33.76
C SER A 484 -10.16 61.98 -32.34
N GLY A 485 -8.91 61.51 -32.10
CA GLY A 485 -8.48 61.05 -30.81
C GLY A 485 -7.16 60.31 -30.85
N THR A 486 -6.74 59.86 -29.68
CA THR A 486 -5.57 58.98 -29.49
C THR A 486 -6.04 57.56 -29.29
N TYR A 487 -5.44 56.63 -30.00
CA TYR A 487 -5.76 55.21 -29.97
C TYR A 487 -4.51 54.36 -29.73
N TYR A 488 -4.69 53.18 -29.20
CA TYR A 488 -3.64 52.28 -28.84
C TYR A 488 -3.84 50.93 -29.54
N PHE A 489 -2.82 50.47 -30.22
CA PHE A 489 -2.85 49.23 -30.99
C PHE A 489 -1.82 48.22 -30.43
N ARG A 490 -2.21 46.96 -30.34
CA ARG A 490 -1.29 45.85 -30.04
C ARG A 490 -1.74 44.60 -30.79
N LEU A 491 -0.80 43.70 -31.04
CA LEU A 491 -1.08 42.39 -31.61
C LEU A 491 -0.21 41.32 -31.01
N ARG A 492 -0.64 40.08 -31.11
CA ARG A 492 0.18 38.89 -30.82
C ARG A 492 -0.06 37.85 -31.90
N SER A 493 0.92 36.95 -32.12
CA SER A 493 0.79 35.86 -33.07
C SER A 493 0.61 34.52 -32.34
N THR A 494 -0.07 33.59 -33.00
CA THR A 494 -0.13 32.17 -32.62
C THR A 494 0.34 31.35 -33.81
N ASP A 495 1.36 30.51 -33.61
CA ASP A 495 1.93 29.64 -34.63
C ASP A 495 1.03 28.42 -34.90
N PRO A 496 1.21 27.68 -36.01
CA PRO A 496 0.44 26.48 -36.33
C PRO A 496 0.56 25.37 -35.26
N ASP A 497 1.63 25.35 -34.49
CA ASP A 497 1.86 24.43 -33.36
C ASP A 497 1.12 24.84 -32.08
N GLY A 498 0.35 25.97 -32.11
CA GLY A 498 -0.38 26.50 -30.97
C GLY A 498 0.42 27.42 -30.06
N GLY A 499 1.73 27.57 -30.28
CA GLY A 499 2.58 28.50 -29.52
C GLY A 499 2.22 29.95 -29.76
N SER A 500 1.90 30.73 -28.73
CA SER A 500 1.53 32.14 -28.81
C SER A 500 2.68 33.04 -28.37
N SER A 501 2.83 34.20 -29.07
CA SER A 501 3.76 35.25 -28.64
C SER A 501 3.20 36.08 -27.48
N PRO A 502 4.01 36.80 -26.74
CA PRO A 502 3.55 37.95 -25.96
C PRO A 502 2.88 39.01 -26.87
N TRP A 503 2.12 39.91 -26.24
CA TRP A 503 1.61 41.09 -26.96
C TRP A 503 2.78 41.94 -27.42
N SER A 504 2.64 42.56 -28.61
CA SER A 504 3.58 43.57 -29.13
C SER A 504 3.66 44.81 -28.21
N GLY A 505 4.71 45.58 -28.36
CA GLY A 505 4.71 46.92 -27.81
C GLY A 505 3.46 47.72 -28.27
N VAL A 506 2.92 48.51 -27.36
CA VAL A 506 1.73 49.35 -27.66
C VAL A 506 2.13 50.44 -28.63
N GLN A 507 1.45 50.49 -29.79
CA GLN A 507 1.59 51.55 -30.76
C GLN A 507 0.53 52.62 -30.53
N THR A 508 0.95 53.88 -30.42
CA THR A 508 0.05 55.02 -30.26
C THR A 508 -0.27 55.62 -31.62
N LEU A 509 -1.55 55.80 -31.90
CA LEU A 509 -2.07 56.36 -33.14
C LEU A 509 -2.86 57.63 -32.84
N ARG A 510 -2.68 58.65 -33.64
CA ARG A 510 -3.51 59.87 -33.59
C ARG A 510 -4.35 59.97 -34.87
N SER A 511 -5.64 59.89 -34.69
CA SER A 511 -6.60 60.19 -35.80
C SER A 511 -6.98 61.66 -35.72
N VAL A 512 -6.74 62.36 -36.81
CA VAL A 512 -7.12 63.79 -36.98
C VAL A 512 -8.16 63.86 -38.09
N PHE A 513 -9.40 64.02 -37.70
CA PHE A 513 -10.49 64.21 -38.66
C PHE A 513 -10.36 65.61 -39.28
N LEU A 514 -9.74 65.72 -40.42
CA LEU A 514 -9.78 66.96 -41.20
C LEU A 514 -11.18 67.11 -41.87
N LEU A 515 -11.99 68.05 -41.38
CA LEU A 515 -13.19 68.44 -42.09
C LEU A 515 -12.77 68.97 -43.45
N PRO A 516 -13.43 68.59 -44.54
CA PRO A 516 -13.16 69.20 -45.83
C PRO A 516 -13.43 70.74 -45.76
N ALA A 517 -12.41 71.53 -46.11
CA ALA A 517 -12.57 72.96 -46.20
C ALA A 517 -13.65 73.25 -47.24
N TRP A 518 -14.83 73.63 -46.76
CA TRP A 518 -15.84 74.22 -47.64
C TRP A 518 -15.31 75.59 -48.10
N SER A 519 -14.99 75.75 -49.42
CA SER A 519 -14.75 77.05 -50.02
C SER A 519 -16.04 77.81 -49.92
N LEU A 520 -16.11 78.76 -49.02
CA LEU A 520 -17.11 79.83 -49.06
C LEU A 520 -16.77 80.68 -50.24
N SER A 521 -17.39 80.43 -51.42
CA SER A 521 -17.50 81.37 -52.47
C SER A 521 -18.46 82.49 -52.00
N ALA A 522 -17.89 83.67 -51.76
CA ALA A 522 -18.67 84.87 -51.48
C ALA A 522 -19.60 85.16 -52.60
N PRO A 523 -20.86 85.62 -52.37
CA PRO A 523 -21.74 86.04 -53.40
C PRO A 523 -21.25 87.35 -54.00
N ALA A 524 -21.19 87.42 -55.37
CA ALA A 524 -20.92 88.65 -56.13
C ALA A 524 -22.00 89.69 -55.86
N THR A 525 -21.62 90.84 -55.37
CA THR A 525 -22.45 92.03 -55.27
C THR A 525 -22.73 92.55 -56.66
N PRO A 526 -23.96 92.92 -57.02
CA PRO A 526 -24.26 93.66 -58.26
C PRO A 526 -23.94 95.16 -58.05
N SER A 527 -23.17 95.69 -58.92
CA SER A 527 -22.98 97.16 -59.03
C SER A 527 -23.87 97.77 -60.14
N PRO A 528 -24.13 99.08 -60.10
CA PRO A 528 -25.34 99.73 -60.45
C PRO A 528 -25.65 99.86 -61.95
#